data_c00a113dd2054f81380bf0e14d61c5eb
#
_entry.id   c00a113dd2054f81380bf0e14d61c5eb
#
_cell.length_a   1.000
_cell.length_b   1.000
_cell.length_c   1.000
_cell.angle_alpha   90.00
_cell.angle_beta   90.00
_cell.angle_gamma   90.00
#
_symmetry.space_group_name_H-M   'P 1'
#
loop_
_entity.id
_entity.type
_entity.pdbx_description
1 polymer ?
#
loop_
_entity_poly.entity_id
_entity_poly.type
_entity_poly.pdbx_seq_one_letter_code
_entity_poly.pdbx_strand_id
1 'polypeptide(L)'
;MAFLKPNLLVFIQNNGKPITAIVQKVAFRKYWGKGKNDDGKKVRKRKSMPYAICSVIMSQDDKVNMGAQFTIAGYMLQNVEVKGKTSLAFRSKYVAEFADQMGNEWVQRMINQEFKHETE
;
A
#
# COMPACT_ATOMS: atom_id res chain seq x y z
N MET A 1 8.03 -9.23 -0.01
CA MET A 1 7.44 -9.59 1.28
C MET A 1 6.33 -10.60 1.06
N ALA A 2 6.49 -11.76 1.69
CA ALA A 2 5.59 -12.88 1.45
C ALA A 2 4.16 -12.70 1.96
N PHE A 3 3.94 -11.75 2.87
CA PHE A 3 2.61 -11.51 3.43
C PHE A 3 1.69 -10.69 2.55
N LEU A 4 2.23 -9.96 1.56
CA LEU A 4 1.41 -9.08 0.72
C LEU A 4 0.82 -9.87 -0.44
N LYS A 5 -0.49 -10.04 -0.45
CA LYS A 5 -1.23 -10.85 -1.44
C LYS A 5 -2.52 -10.16 -1.84
N PRO A 6 -3.03 -10.42 -3.06
CA PRO A 6 -4.37 -9.99 -3.43
C PRO A 6 -5.45 -10.55 -2.50
N ASN A 7 -6.54 -9.83 -2.38
CA ASN A 7 -7.73 -10.18 -1.59
C ASN A 7 -7.57 -10.12 -0.08
N LEU A 8 -6.42 -9.71 0.45
CA LEU A 8 -6.29 -9.45 1.88
C LEU A 8 -6.99 -8.15 2.25
N LEU A 9 -7.61 -8.11 3.43
CA LEU A 9 -8.21 -6.90 3.96
C LEU A 9 -7.14 -6.01 4.57
N VAL A 10 -7.34 -4.71 4.43
CA VAL A 10 -6.46 -3.67 4.98
C VAL A 10 -7.29 -2.77 5.86
N PHE A 11 -6.91 -2.65 7.13
CA PHE A 11 -7.62 -1.83 8.10
C PHE A 11 -6.86 -0.54 8.36
N ILE A 12 -7.59 0.57 8.38
CA ILE A 12 -7.03 1.91 8.55
C ILE A 12 -7.87 2.65 9.59
N GLN A 13 -7.18 3.32 10.53
CA GLN A 13 -7.84 4.23 11.48
C GLN A 13 -7.41 5.66 11.12
N ASN A 14 -8.29 6.37 10.43
CA ASN A 14 -8.03 7.75 10.02
C ASN A 14 -8.81 8.71 10.91
N ASN A 15 -8.10 9.41 11.81
CA ASN A 15 -8.71 10.31 12.79
C ASN A 15 -9.81 9.64 13.63
N GLY A 16 -9.58 8.39 14.03
CA GLY A 16 -10.54 7.61 14.80
C GLY A 16 -11.69 7.02 13.99
N LYS A 17 -11.71 7.23 12.67
CA LYS A 17 -12.75 6.69 11.79
C LYS A 17 -12.24 5.43 11.09
N PRO A 18 -12.87 4.26 11.31
CA PRO A 18 -12.42 3.03 10.71
C PRO A 18 -12.73 2.97 9.21
N ILE A 19 -11.75 2.52 8.44
CA ILE A 19 -11.86 2.31 7.01
C ILE A 19 -11.33 0.90 6.72
N THR A 20 -12.03 0.16 5.86
CA THR A 20 -11.60 -1.15 5.40
C THR A 20 -11.40 -1.11 3.90
N ALA A 21 -10.26 -1.61 3.47
CA ALA A 21 -9.93 -1.74 2.05
C ALA A 21 -9.55 -3.18 1.74
N ILE A 22 -9.46 -3.49 0.47
CA ILE A 22 -9.02 -4.79 -0.01
C ILE A 22 -7.86 -4.61 -0.98
N VAL A 23 -6.86 -5.48 -0.89
CA VAL A 23 -5.76 -5.50 -1.84
C VAL A 23 -6.28 -6.05 -3.17
N GLN A 24 -6.26 -5.23 -4.21
CA GLN A 24 -6.67 -5.65 -5.55
C GLN A 24 -5.52 -6.28 -6.32
N LYS A 25 -4.33 -5.71 -6.20
CA LYS A 25 -3.17 -6.15 -6.94
C LYS A 25 -1.90 -5.88 -6.15
N VAL A 26 -0.93 -6.77 -6.29
CA VAL A 26 0.43 -6.59 -5.75
C VAL A 26 1.38 -6.44 -6.93
N ALA A 27 2.21 -5.41 -6.89
CA ALA A 27 3.20 -5.15 -7.91
C ALA A 27 4.54 -4.83 -7.27
N PHE A 28 5.58 -4.72 -8.08
CA PHE A 28 6.93 -4.45 -7.60
C PHE A 28 7.47 -3.23 -8.32
N ARG A 29 8.03 -2.31 -7.53
CA ARG A 29 8.68 -1.12 -8.05
C ARG A 29 10.19 -1.25 -7.86
N LYS A 30 10.94 -1.07 -8.93
CA LYS A 30 12.41 -1.09 -8.86
C LYS A 30 12.92 0.28 -8.46
N TYR A 31 13.95 0.28 -7.62
CA TYR A 31 14.58 1.51 -7.17
C TYR A 31 16.08 1.28 -6.94
N TRP A 32 16.84 2.36 -6.90
CA TRP A 32 18.25 2.29 -6.57
C TRP A 32 18.42 2.44 -5.06
N GLY A 33 18.98 1.42 -4.43
CA GLY A 33 19.23 1.40 -2.99
C GLY A 33 20.72 1.25 -2.69
N LYS A 34 21.05 1.40 -1.43
CA LYS A 34 22.41 1.17 -0.94
C LYS A 34 22.65 -0.33 -0.81
N GLY A 35 23.84 -0.77 -1.20
CA GLY A 35 24.28 -2.15 -1.04
C GLY A 35 25.79 -2.23 -0.96
N LYS A 36 26.31 -3.45 -0.85
CA LYS A 36 27.75 -3.71 -0.87
C LYS A 36 28.06 -4.67 -2.00
N ASN A 37 29.19 -4.45 -2.70
CA ASN A 37 29.69 -5.40 -3.68
C ASN A 37 30.45 -6.53 -2.98
N ASP A 38 31.02 -7.46 -3.76
CA ASP A 38 31.76 -8.62 -3.22
C ASP A 38 33.02 -8.19 -2.45
N ASP A 39 33.57 -7.01 -2.74
CA ASP A 39 34.72 -6.45 -2.04
C ASP A 39 34.34 -5.69 -0.76
N GLY A 40 33.07 -5.65 -0.40
CA GLY A 40 32.57 -4.94 0.77
C GLY A 40 32.43 -3.43 0.58
N LYS A 41 32.66 -2.90 -0.61
CA LYS A 41 32.50 -1.47 -0.90
C LYS A 41 31.04 -1.09 -1.07
N LYS A 42 30.66 0.09 -0.57
CA LYS A 42 29.31 0.61 -0.73
C LYS A 42 29.07 0.95 -2.20
N VAL A 43 28.02 0.38 -2.77
CA VAL A 43 27.61 0.62 -4.16
C VAL A 43 26.11 0.83 -4.21
N ARG A 44 25.63 1.43 -5.30
CA ARG A 44 24.20 1.52 -5.56
C ARG A 44 23.77 0.23 -6.24
N LYS A 45 22.76 -0.43 -5.67
CA LYS A 45 22.19 -1.65 -6.24
C LYS A 45 20.74 -1.43 -6.62
N ARG A 46 20.34 -2.07 -7.71
CA ARG A 46 18.92 -2.07 -8.09
C ARG A 46 18.18 -3.05 -7.18
N LYS A 47 17.15 -2.54 -6.52
CA LYS A 47 16.31 -3.31 -5.60
C LYS A 47 14.86 -3.23 -6.06
N SER A 48 14.04 -4.17 -5.64
CA SER A 48 12.61 -4.10 -5.86
C SER A 48 11.87 -4.06 -4.54
N MET A 49 10.75 -3.35 -4.53
CA MET A 49 9.92 -3.16 -3.36
C MET A 49 8.48 -3.53 -3.73
N PRO A 50 7.82 -4.42 -2.96
CA PRO A 50 6.42 -4.72 -3.21
C PRO A 50 5.55 -3.55 -2.76
N TYR A 51 4.52 -3.29 -3.54
CA TYR A 51 3.48 -2.35 -3.16
C TYR A 51 2.12 -2.92 -3.57
N ALA A 52 1.08 -2.46 -2.88
CA ALA A 52 -0.28 -2.90 -3.14
C ALA A 52 -1.12 -1.76 -3.69
N ILE A 53 -1.98 -2.08 -4.63
CA ILE A 53 -3.05 -1.22 -5.08
C ILE A 53 -4.31 -1.72 -4.38
N CYS A 54 -4.93 -0.85 -3.59
CA CYS A 54 -6.06 -1.19 -2.73
C CYS A 54 -7.29 -0.38 -3.10
N SER A 55 -8.46 -0.95 -2.82
CA SER A 55 -9.74 -0.26 -3.00
C SER A 55 -10.51 -0.25 -1.69
N VAL A 56 -11.09 0.89 -1.34
CA VAL A 56 -11.91 1.02 -0.14
C VAL A 56 -13.25 0.31 -0.34
N ILE A 57 -13.55 -0.63 0.55
CA ILE A 57 -14.82 -1.38 0.52
C ILE A 57 -15.77 -0.97 1.63
N MET A 58 -15.28 -0.33 2.68
CA MET A 58 -16.10 0.20 3.78
C MET A 58 -15.41 1.42 4.37
N SER A 59 -16.14 2.50 4.59
CA SER A 59 -15.59 3.72 5.16
C SER A 59 -16.62 4.39 6.07
N GLN A 60 -16.17 4.79 7.27
CA GLN A 60 -16.94 5.66 8.16
C GLN A 60 -16.46 7.11 8.07
N ASP A 61 -15.53 7.39 7.19
CA ASP A 61 -15.03 8.75 6.94
C ASP A 61 -15.73 9.32 5.70
N ASP A 62 -16.46 10.41 5.85
CA ASP A 62 -17.19 11.07 4.76
C ASP A 62 -16.28 11.56 3.64
N LYS A 63 -15.01 11.80 3.96
CA LYS A 63 -14.01 12.24 2.97
C LYS A 63 -13.41 11.10 2.15
N VAL A 64 -13.66 9.87 2.55
CA VAL A 64 -13.13 8.68 1.89
C VAL A 64 -14.30 7.86 1.37
N ASN A 65 -14.43 7.80 0.07
CA ASN A 65 -15.56 7.13 -0.59
C ASN A 65 -15.27 5.65 -0.83
N MET A 66 -16.30 4.84 -0.77
CA MET A 66 -16.21 3.44 -1.20
C MET A 66 -15.81 3.40 -2.67
N GLY A 67 -14.90 2.48 -3.00
CA GLY A 67 -14.34 2.36 -4.34
C GLY A 67 -13.11 3.23 -4.59
N ALA A 68 -12.77 4.14 -3.67
CA ALA A 68 -11.53 4.93 -3.78
C ALA A 68 -10.31 4.02 -3.77
N GLN A 69 -9.33 4.32 -4.60
CA GLN A 69 -8.10 3.52 -4.70
C GLN A 69 -6.92 4.27 -4.10
N PHE A 70 -5.98 3.51 -3.55
CA PHE A 70 -4.72 4.04 -3.05
C PHE A 70 -3.62 3.01 -3.22
N THR A 71 -2.37 3.47 -3.26
CA THR A 71 -1.21 2.58 -3.28
C THR A 71 -0.46 2.67 -1.96
N ILE A 72 0.07 1.54 -1.53
CA ILE A 72 0.85 1.48 -0.29
C ILE A 72 2.00 0.49 -0.44
N ALA A 73 3.18 0.90 0.03
CA ALA A 73 4.34 0.02 0.07
C ALA A 73 4.18 -1.02 1.18
N GLY A 74 4.71 -2.22 0.95
CA GLY A 74 4.58 -3.31 1.91
C GLY A 74 5.11 -2.98 3.30
N TYR A 75 6.18 -2.19 3.41
CA TYR A 75 6.75 -1.83 4.70
C TYR A 75 5.86 -0.92 5.54
N MET A 76 4.87 -0.29 4.94
CA MET A 76 3.91 0.59 5.64
C MET A 76 2.80 -0.19 6.32
N LEU A 77 2.72 -1.49 6.06
CA LEU A 77 1.70 -2.39 6.58
C LEU A 77 2.30 -3.35 7.61
N GLN A 78 1.44 -3.88 8.44
CA GLN A 78 1.78 -4.95 9.38
C GLN A 78 0.69 -6.00 9.36
N ASN A 79 1.07 -7.24 9.68
CA ASN A 79 0.10 -8.33 9.82
C ASN A 79 -0.68 -8.16 11.12
N VAL A 80 -1.98 -8.40 11.03
CA VAL A 80 -2.87 -8.45 12.19
C VAL A 80 -3.80 -9.65 12.01
N GLU A 81 -4.29 -10.19 13.11
CA GLU A 81 -5.32 -11.21 13.07
C GLU A 81 -6.65 -10.61 13.50
N VAL A 82 -7.67 -10.79 12.66
CA VAL A 82 -9.01 -10.32 12.93
C VAL A 82 -9.96 -11.50 12.77
N LYS A 83 -10.60 -11.91 13.85
CA LYS A 83 -11.52 -13.06 13.89
C LYS A 83 -10.87 -14.34 13.34
N GLY A 84 -9.60 -14.57 13.69
CA GLY A 84 -8.85 -15.75 13.28
C GLY A 84 -8.32 -15.71 11.85
N LYS A 85 -8.52 -14.62 11.11
CA LYS A 85 -8.01 -14.47 9.75
C LYS A 85 -6.85 -13.49 9.71
N THR A 86 -5.83 -13.83 8.93
CA THR A 86 -4.71 -12.92 8.68
C THR A 86 -5.17 -11.75 7.82
N SER A 87 -4.93 -10.55 8.30
CA SER A 87 -5.26 -9.31 7.63
C SER A 87 -4.09 -8.35 7.72
N LEU A 88 -4.21 -7.19 7.10
CA LEU A 88 -3.19 -6.16 7.11
C LEU A 88 -3.75 -4.91 7.80
N ALA A 89 -2.87 -4.15 8.44
CA ALA A 89 -3.22 -2.86 9.00
C ALA A 89 -2.10 -1.86 8.70
N PHE A 90 -2.46 -0.59 8.54
CA PHE A 90 -1.46 0.46 8.42
C PHE A 90 -0.72 0.61 9.72
N ARG A 91 0.59 0.73 9.63
CA ARG A 91 1.37 1.23 10.76
C ARG A 91 0.98 2.68 11.00
N SER A 92 0.74 3.05 12.25
CA SER A 92 0.15 4.37 12.59
C SER A 92 0.93 5.55 12.01
N LYS A 93 2.25 5.45 11.92
CA LYS A 93 3.09 6.54 11.38
C LYS A 93 2.88 6.80 9.88
N TYR A 94 2.22 5.88 9.15
CA TYR A 94 2.00 6.02 7.71
C TYR A 94 0.56 6.40 7.36
N VAL A 95 -0.33 6.56 8.33
CA VAL A 95 -1.73 6.90 8.06
C VAL A 95 -1.85 8.26 7.36
N ALA A 96 -0.95 9.19 7.65
CA ALA A 96 -0.94 10.49 6.98
C ALA A 96 -0.74 10.38 5.46
N GLU A 97 0.05 9.43 5.00
CA GLU A 97 0.24 9.20 3.56
C GLU A 97 -1.04 8.73 2.88
N PHE A 98 -1.81 7.90 3.54
CA PHE A 98 -3.12 7.49 3.05
C PHE A 98 -4.05 8.70 2.92
N ALA A 99 -4.10 9.54 3.94
CA ALA A 99 -4.93 10.75 3.91
C ALA A 99 -4.54 11.70 2.79
N ASP A 100 -3.23 11.86 2.55
CA ASP A 100 -2.72 12.70 1.46
C ASP A 100 -3.13 12.15 0.09
N GLN A 101 -3.07 10.84 -0.12
CA GLN A 101 -3.51 10.24 -1.37
C GLN A 101 -5.01 10.43 -1.61
N MET A 102 -5.83 10.27 -0.58
CA MET A 102 -7.27 10.44 -0.70
C MET A 102 -7.66 11.88 -1.03
N GLY A 103 -6.89 12.86 -0.57
CA GLY A 103 -7.14 14.26 -0.85
C GLY A 103 -6.52 14.78 -2.15
N ASN A 104 -5.87 13.93 -2.95
CA ASN A 104 -5.10 14.36 -4.09
C ASN A 104 -5.54 13.65 -5.37
N GLU A 105 -6.30 14.35 -6.22
CA GLU A 105 -6.78 13.80 -7.49
C GLU A 105 -5.66 13.37 -8.44
N TRP A 106 -4.53 14.10 -8.40
CA TRP A 106 -3.39 13.79 -9.24
C TRP A 106 -2.79 12.42 -8.87
N VAL A 107 -2.67 12.15 -7.58
CA VAL A 107 -2.20 10.84 -7.11
C VAL A 107 -3.16 9.73 -7.54
N GLN A 108 -4.46 9.97 -7.44
CA GLN A 108 -5.46 8.99 -7.88
C GLN A 108 -5.36 8.68 -9.37
N ARG A 109 -5.10 9.67 -10.20
CA ARG A 109 -4.87 9.46 -11.63
C ARG A 109 -3.63 8.61 -11.88
N MET A 110 -2.55 8.84 -11.16
CA MET A 110 -1.33 8.04 -11.27
C MET A 110 -1.57 6.58 -10.90
N ILE A 111 -2.30 6.34 -9.83
CA ILE A 111 -2.64 4.98 -9.41
C ILE A 111 -3.39 4.26 -10.53
N ASN A 112 -4.38 4.92 -11.11
CA ASN A 112 -5.17 4.34 -12.19
C ASN A 112 -4.31 4.01 -13.42
N GLN A 113 -3.36 4.87 -13.76
CA GLN A 113 -2.44 4.62 -14.87
C GLN A 113 -1.53 3.43 -14.60
N GLU A 114 -0.94 3.36 -13.42
CA GLU A 114 -0.09 2.22 -13.04
C GLU A 114 -0.88 0.91 -13.07
N PHE A 115 -2.10 0.93 -12.58
CA PHE A 115 -2.96 -0.25 -12.59
C PHE A 115 -3.25 -0.73 -14.03
N LYS A 116 -3.53 0.19 -14.95
CA LYS A 116 -3.76 -0.15 -16.35
C LYS A 116 -2.51 -0.76 -17.01
N HIS A 117 -1.33 -0.17 -16.76
CA HIS A 117 -0.09 -0.68 -17.32
C HIS A 117 0.21 -2.11 -16.89
N GLU A 118 -0.08 -2.44 -15.66
CA GLU A 118 0.21 -3.76 -15.12
C GLU A 118 -0.78 -4.83 -15.56
N THR A 119 -1.96 -4.43 -16.03
CA THR A 119 -2.98 -5.36 -16.55
C THR A 119 -2.87 -5.60 -18.05
N GLU A 120 -2.06 -4.82 -18.73
CA GLU A 120 -1.71 -5.04 -20.13
C GLU A 120 -0.60 -6.12 -20.24
#